data_fa250ff6240ebcd2ffb052abc3cd2215
#
_entry.id   fa250ff6240ebcd2ffb052abc3cd2215
#
_cell.length_a   1.000
_cell.length_b   1.000
_cell.length_c   1.000
_cell.angle_alpha   90.00
_cell.angle_beta   90.00
_cell.angle_gamma   90.00
#
_symmetry.space_group_name_H-M   'P 1'
#
loop_
_entity.id
_entity.type
_entity.pdbx_description
1 polymer ?
#
loop_
_entity_poly.entity_id
_entity_poly.type
_entity_poly.pdbx_seq_one_letter_code
_entity_poly.pdbx_strand_id
1 'polypeptide(L)'
;MQFKIDTKERFQVVTILESFLTATMAEELSNQLRSYLQNGGQEKLTQTRPPTNLVLVLQEVTSMEKEAAEKLAELQQEFYDHNASFVICHLQPAVENQLDELGLLEVMNITPTESEAWDIVQMEEIERELLGDEPDHS
;
A
#
# COMPACT_ATOMS: atom_id res chain seq x y z
N MET A 1 -5.41 7.77 -15.37
CA MET A 1 -4.64 8.42 -14.33
C MET A 1 -3.17 8.11 -14.50
N GLN A 2 -2.31 9.02 -14.11
CA GLN A 2 -0.89 8.83 -14.29
C GLN A 2 -0.19 8.44 -13.02
N PHE A 3 0.61 7.42 -13.08
CA PHE A 3 1.44 7.02 -11.94
C PHE A 3 2.61 6.20 -12.50
N LYS A 4 3.62 6.03 -11.68
CA LYS A 4 4.75 5.22 -12.10
C LYS A 4 5.02 4.17 -11.05
N ILE A 5 5.59 3.05 -11.47
CA ILE A 5 5.89 1.96 -10.59
C ILE A 5 7.37 1.63 -10.68
N ASP A 6 8.01 1.57 -9.52
CA ASP A 6 9.41 1.15 -9.44
C ASP A 6 9.44 -0.16 -8.67
N THR A 7 10.03 -1.19 -9.25
CA THR A 7 10.09 -2.49 -8.62
C THR A 7 11.36 -2.60 -7.78
N LYS A 8 11.18 -2.90 -6.52
CA LYS A 8 12.30 -3.11 -5.62
C LYS A 8 12.34 -4.59 -5.26
N GLU A 9 13.33 -4.96 -4.51
CA GLU A 9 13.50 -6.34 -4.19
C GLU A 9 12.37 -6.98 -3.43
N ARG A 10 11.79 -6.30 -2.51
CA ARG A 10 10.73 -6.86 -1.70
C ARG A 10 9.41 -6.12 -1.78
N PHE A 11 9.34 -5.08 -2.56
CA PHE A 11 8.13 -4.30 -2.65
C PHE A 11 8.10 -3.48 -3.94
N GLN A 12 6.92 -2.95 -4.24
CA GLN A 12 6.76 -2.05 -5.37
C GLN A 12 6.56 -0.66 -4.83
N VAL A 13 7.13 0.34 -5.48
CA VAL A 13 6.91 1.72 -5.09
C VAL A 13 6.06 2.35 -6.18
N VAL A 14 4.88 2.81 -5.82
CA VAL A 14 3.96 3.43 -6.76
C VAL A 14 3.86 4.90 -6.43
N THR A 15 4.20 5.75 -7.38
CA THR A 15 4.12 7.19 -7.19
C THR A 15 2.96 7.73 -8.02
N ILE A 16 2.02 8.39 -7.37
CA ILE A 16 0.89 8.98 -8.07
C ILE A 16 1.34 10.31 -8.65
N LEU A 17 1.11 10.50 -9.94
CA LEU A 17 1.55 11.72 -10.63
C LEU A 17 0.41 12.67 -10.93
N GLU A 18 -0.59 12.68 -10.07
CA GLU A 18 -1.74 13.57 -10.18
C GLU A 18 -1.78 14.48 -9.00
N SER A 19 -2.22 15.72 -9.16
CA SER A 19 -2.30 16.62 -8.03
C SER A 19 -3.62 16.46 -7.29
N PHE A 20 -4.66 15.97 -7.94
CA PHE A 20 -5.96 15.76 -7.31
C PHE A 20 -6.37 14.31 -7.55
N LEU A 21 -6.67 13.61 -6.48
CA LEU A 21 -7.03 12.21 -6.60
C LEU A 21 -8.52 12.05 -6.41
N THR A 22 -9.23 11.62 -7.46
CA THR A 22 -10.67 11.45 -7.40
C THR A 22 -11.00 10.01 -7.00
N ALA A 23 -12.26 9.80 -6.65
CA ALA A 23 -12.72 8.46 -6.30
C ALA A 23 -12.54 7.49 -7.47
N THR A 24 -12.81 7.94 -8.68
CA THR A 24 -12.64 7.09 -9.86
C THR A 24 -11.18 6.71 -10.06
N MET A 25 -10.28 7.66 -9.88
CA MET A 25 -8.85 7.38 -10.01
C MET A 25 -8.40 6.39 -8.95
N ALA A 26 -8.89 6.55 -7.73
CA ALA A 26 -8.53 5.65 -6.65
C ALA A 26 -9.06 4.25 -6.92
N GLU A 27 -10.23 4.15 -7.53
CA GLU A 27 -10.77 2.86 -7.86
C GLU A 27 -9.96 2.17 -8.94
N GLU A 28 -9.55 2.92 -9.96
CA GLU A 28 -8.72 2.37 -11.02
C GLU A 28 -7.39 1.91 -10.45
N LEU A 29 -6.81 2.72 -9.58
CA LEU A 29 -5.55 2.38 -8.96
C LEU A 29 -5.71 1.11 -8.13
N SER A 30 -6.78 1.03 -7.34
CA SER A 30 -7.02 -0.13 -6.50
C SER A 30 -7.13 -1.40 -7.34
N ASN A 31 -7.83 -1.31 -8.45
CA ASN A 31 -7.99 -2.48 -9.31
C ASN A 31 -6.65 -2.95 -9.87
N GLN A 32 -5.79 -2.01 -10.23
CA GLN A 32 -4.49 -2.39 -10.72
C GLN A 32 -3.60 -2.94 -9.62
N LEU A 33 -3.64 -2.36 -8.45
CA LEU A 33 -2.76 -2.80 -7.38
C LEU A 33 -3.21 -4.13 -6.78
N ARG A 34 -4.49 -4.44 -6.89
CA ARG A 34 -4.96 -5.73 -6.42
C ARG A 34 -4.33 -6.87 -7.19
N SER A 35 -3.90 -6.61 -8.41
CA SER A 35 -3.26 -7.64 -9.20
C SER A 35 -1.99 -8.14 -8.53
N TYR A 36 -1.33 -7.32 -7.72
CA TYR A 36 -0.14 -7.78 -7.02
C TYR A 36 -0.50 -8.82 -5.96
N LEU A 37 -1.70 -8.75 -5.43
CA LEU A 37 -2.12 -9.73 -4.45
C LEU A 37 -2.56 -11.02 -5.15
N GLN A 38 -3.13 -10.90 -6.31
CA GLN A 38 -3.62 -12.05 -7.01
C GLN A 38 -2.59 -12.77 -7.83
N ASN A 39 -1.53 -12.09 -8.20
CA ASN A 39 -0.52 -12.69 -9.01
C ASN A 39 -0.02 -13.98 -8.46
N GLY A 40 0.20 -14.04 -7.20
CA GLY A 40 0.68 -15.27 -6.62
C GLY A 40 -0.29 -16.38 -6.90
N GLY A 41 -1.54 -16.07 -6.81
CA GLY A 41 -2.55 -17.05 -7.01
C GLY A 41 -2.64 -17.52 -8.43
N GLN A 42 -2.36 -16.63 -9.33
CA GLN A 42 -2.48 -17.03 -10.68
C GLN A 42 -1.38 -17.85 -11.18
N GLU A 43 -0.26 -17.66 -10.68
CA GLU A 43 0.84 -18.38 -11.18
C GLU A 43 0.88 -19.65 -10.46
N LYS A 44 -0.05 -19.76 -9.66
CA LYS A 44 -0.18 -20.87 -8.92
C LYS A 44 0.46 -22.08 -9.28
N LEU A 45 0.31 -22.44 -10.30
CA LEU A 45 0.77 -23.67 -10.63
C LEU A 45 2.11 -23.95 -10.19
N THR A 46 3.00 -23.13 -10.44
CA THR A 46 4.33 -23.48 -10.21
C THR A 46 4.97 -22.84 -9.08
N GLN A 47 4.41 -21.87 -8.51
CA GLN A 47 5.08 -21.29 -7.46
C GLN A 47 4.27 -20.68 -6.47
N THR A 48 4.82 -20.48 -5.35
CA THR A 48 4.10 -19.95 -4.29
C THR A 48 4.76 -18.69 -3.95
N ARG A 49 4.64 -17.72 -4.74
CA ARG A 49 5.22 -16.46 -4.45
C ARG A 49 4.39 -15.75 -3.46
N PRO A 50 4.95 -15.04 -2.50
CA PRO A 50 4.17 -14.25 -1.58
C PRO A 50 3.59 -13.05 -2.29
N PRO A 51 2.53 -12.46 -1.78
CA PRO A 51 1.99 -11.24 -2.34
C PRO A 51 3.04 -10.14 -2.26
N THR A 52 2.95 -9.18 -3.15
CA THR A 52 3.91 -8.10 -3.22
C THR A 52 3.53 -6.97 -2.27
N ASN A 53 4.48 -6.54 -1.47
CA ASN A 53 4.28 -5.39 -0.59
C ASN A 53 4.28 -4.11 -1.42
N LEU A 54 3.66 -3.07 -0.92
CA LEU A 54 3.52 -1.83 -1.65
C LEU A 54 3.83 -0.61 -0.82
N VAL A 55 4.55 0.33 -1.41
CA VAL A 55 4.75 1.65 -0.83
C VAL A 55 4.15 2.65 -1.81
N LEU A 56 3.21 3.46 -1.33
CA LEU A 56 2.51 4.42 -2.17
C LEU A 56 3.03 5.82 -1.85
N VAL A 57 3.57 6.50 -2.85
CA VAL A 57 4.14 7.83 -2.68
C VAL A 57 3.15 8.86 -3.18
N LEU A 58 2.75 9.77 -2.32
CA LEU A 58 1.75 10.77 -2.63
C LEU A 58 2.29 12.20 -2.63
N GLN A 59 3.58 12.36 -2.89
CA GLN A 59 4.17 13.67 -2.81
C GLN A 59 3.62 14.68 -3.83
N GLU A 60 3.07 14.21 -4.94
CA GLU A 60 2.49 15.11 -5.92
C GLU A 60 1.03 15.44 -5.63
N VAL A 61 0.40 14.70 -4.75
CA VAL A 61 -1.02 14.87 -4.49
C VAL A 61 -1.24 16.00 -3.51
N THR A 62 -2.00 17.01 -3.91
CA THR A 62 -2.27 18.16 -3.05
C THR A 62 -3.64 18.08 -2.41
N SER A 63 -4.54 17.27 -2.95
CA SER A 63 -5.83 17.04 -2.32
C SER A 63 -6.46 15.79 -2.91
N MET A 64 -7.45 15.24 -2.26
CA MET A 64 -8.15 14.07 -2.77
C MET A 64 -9.59 14.10 -2.30
N GLU A 65 -10.45 13.38 -3.01
CA GLU A 65 -11.83 13.28 -2.61
C GLU A 65 -11.93 12.36 -1.40
N LYS A 66 -12.95 12.57 -0.59
CA LYS A 66 -13.17 11.75 0.58
C LYS A 66 -13.24 10.29 0.20
N GLU A 67 -13.98 9.98 -0.84
CA GLU A 67 -14.13 8.60 -1.29
C GLU A 67 -12.82 8.01 -1.77
N ALA A 68 -11.94 8.85 -2.32
CA ALA A 68 -10.63 8.37 -2.72
C ALA A 68 -9.82 7.96 -1.50
N ALA A 69 -9.88 8.77 -0.45
CA ALA A 69 -9.18 8.45 0.79
C ALA A 69 -9.70 7.15 1.39
N GLU A 70 -11.01 6.97 1.36
CA GLU A 70 -11.62 5.76 1.90
C GLU A 70 -11.20 4.54 1.11
N LYS A 71 -11.08 4.68 -0.21
CA LYS A 71 -10.64 3.56 -1.02
C LYS A 71 -9.20 3.17 -0.75
N LEU A 72 -8.35 4.14 -0.46
CA LEU A 72 -6.97 3.83 -0.11
C LEU A 72 -6.90 3.08 1.21
N ALA A 73 -7.74 3.47 2.17
CA ALA A 73 -7.77 2.77 3.45
C ALA A 73 -8.26 1.33 3.27
N GLU A 74 -9.25 1.12 2.40
CA GLU A 74 -9.74 -0.21 2.10
C GLU A 74 -8.68 -1.05 1.42
N LEU A 75 -7.93 -0.45 0.52
CA LEU A 75 -6.88 -1.15 -0.20
C LEU A 75 -5.79 -1.59 0.77
N GLN A 76 -5.44 -0.73 1.72
CA GLN A 76 -4.47 -1.09 2.73
C GLN A 76 -4.94 -2.33 3.48
N GLN A 77 -6.21 -2.35 3.87
CA GLN A 77 -6.76 -3.47 4.61
C GLN A 77 -6.68 -4.75 3.77
N GLU A 78 -6.97 -4.65 2.48
CA GLU A 78 -6.90 -5.81 1.61
C GLU A 78 -5.49 -6.37 1.52
N PHE A 79 -4.49 -5.49 1.46
CA PHE A 79 -3.11 -5.95 1.43
C PHE A 79 -2.78 -6.71 2.71
N TYR A 80 -3.16 -6.17 3.86
CA TYR A 80 -2.86 -6.84 5.11
C TYR A 80 -3.65 -8.13 5.27
N ASP A 81 -4.84 -8.20 4.73
CA ASP A 81 -5.62 -9.43 4.75
C ASP A 81 -4.94 -10.53 3.93
N HIS A 82 -4.10 -10.13 2.98
CA HIS A 82 -3.36 -11.08 2.16
C HIS A 82 -1.90 -11.21 2.59
N ASN A 83 -1.60 -10.78 3.80
CA ASN A 83 -0.25 -10.87 4.36
C ASN A 83 0.77 -10.06 3.57
N ALA A 84 0.36 -8.92 3.08
CA ALA A 84 1.26 -8.00 2.39
C ALA A 84 1.20 -6.66 3.08
N SER A 85 2.27 -5.90 3.01
CA SER A 85 2.34 -4.59 3.65
C SER A 85 1.93 -3.51 2.67
N PHE A 86 1.33 -2.45 3.19
CA PHE A 86 0.92 -1.32 2.38
C PHE A 86 1.21 -0.07 3.22
N VAL A 87 2.12 0.77 2.76
CA VAL A 87 2.53 1.95 3.52
C VAL A 87 2.51 3.15 2.60
N ILE A 88 2.01 4.29 3.09
CA ILE A 88 1.95 5.52 2.33
C ILE A 88 3.01 6.47 2.86
N CYS A 89 3.69 7.18 1.98
CA CYS A 89 4.71 8.12 2.41
C CYS A 89 4.66 9.40 1.61
N HIS A 90 5.38 10.38 2.08
CA HIS A 90 5.50 11.70 1.43
C HIS A 90 4.16 12.40 1.25
N LEU A 91 3.36 12.44 2.30
CA LEU A 91 2.11 13.17 2.23
C LEU A 91 2.37 14.66 2.34
N GLN A 92 1.65 15.42 1.54
CA GLN A 92 1.68 16.86 1.70
C GLN A 92 0.84 17.23 2.91
N PRO A 93 1.17 18.32 3.59
CA PRO A 93 0.44 18.70 4.82
C PRO A 93 -1.06 18.83 4.62
N ALA A 94 -1.49 19.34 3.46
CA ALA A 94 -2.92 19.48 3.20
C ALA A 94 -3.62 18.13 3.13
N VAL A 95 -2.95 17.13 2.57
CA VAL A 95 -3.52 15.79 2.49
C VAL A 95 -3.54 15.14 3.87
N GLU A 96 -2.48 15.35 4.62
CA GLU A 96 -2.41 14.80 5.95
C GLU A 96 -3.54 15.36 6.80
N ASN A 97 -3.81 16.66 6.71
CA ASN A 97 -4.89 17.29 7.42
C ASN A 97 -6.25 16.72 6.98
N GLN A 98 -6.40 16.48 5.69
CA GLN A 98 -7.62 15.92 5.18
C GLN A 98 -7.88 14.54 5.78
N LEU A 99 -6.87 13.71 5.82
CA LEU A 99 -7.00 12.35 6.36
C LEU A 99 -7.29 12.41 7.86
N ASP A 100 -6.69 13.37 8.55
CA ASP A 100 -6.92 13.52 9.96
C ASP A 100 -8.38 13.89 10.22
N GLU A 101 -8.92 14.80 9.43
CA GLU A 101 -10.31 15.21 9.59
C GLU A 101 -11.28 14.09 9.31
N LEU A 102 -10.92 13.19 8.45
CA LEU A 102 -11.76 12.05 8.12
C LEU A 102 -11.60 10.89 9.10
N GLY A 103 -10.69 11.02 10.05
CA GLY A 103 -10.43 9.95 11.00
C GLY A 103 -9.65 8.80 10.41
N LEU A 104 -9.05 9.00 9.24
CA LEU A 104 -8.32 7.93 8.57
C LEU A 104 -6.84 7.91 8.89
N LEU A 105 -6.31 9.05 9.33
CA LEU A 105 -4.88 9.14 9.59
C LEU A 105 -4.43 8.11 10.61
N GLU A 106 -5.25 7.85 11.60
CA GLU A 106 -4.89 6.93 12.65
C GLU A 106 -4.90 5.49 12.23
N VAL A 107 -5.66 5.14 11.20
CA VAL A 107 -5.76 3.74 10.79
C VAL A 107 -4.92 3.42 9.57
N MET A 108 -4.28 4.41 8.98
CA MET A 108 -3.45 4.18 7.80
C MET A 108 -1.98 4.17 8.19
N ASN A 109 -1.20 3.34 7.51
CA ASN A 109 0.23 3.28 7.76
C ASN A 109 0.90 4.37 6.95
N ILE A 110 1.36 5.41 7.62
CA ILE A 110 1.94 6.56 6.95
C ILE A 110 3.29 6.88 7.54
N THR A 111 4.26 7.12 6.70
CA THR A 111 5.58 7.54 7.15
C THR A 111 5.98 8.81 6.41
N PRO A 112 6.89 9.59 6.96
CA PRO A 112 7.34 10.79 6.26
C PRO A 112 8.10 10.51 4.99
N THR A 113 8.91 9.45 4.95
CA THR A 113 9.77 9.20 3.82
C THR A 113 9.65 7.77 3.31
N GLU A 114 10.12 7.56 2.11
CA GLU A 114 10.13 6.24 1.50
C GLU A 114 11.04 5.30 2.27
N SER A 115 12.14 5.82 2.80
CA SER A 115 13.08 5.03 3.54
C SER A 115 12.44 4.44 4.79
N GLU A 116 11.65 5.24 5.49
CA GLU A 116 10.96 4.76 6.66
C GLU A 116 9.85 3.77 6.29
N ALA A 117 9.21 3.98 5.14
CA ALA A 117 8.21 3.04 4.67
C ALA A 117 8.86 1.67 4.42
N TRP A 118 10.06 1.68 3.86
CA TRP A 118 10.78 0.45 3.60
C TRP A 118 11.13 -0.28 4.90
N ASP A 119 11.50 0.48 5.92
CA ASP A 119 11.79 -0.11 7.22
C ASP A 119 10.57 -0.83 7.78
N ILE A 120 9.38 -0.25 7.62
CA ILE A 120 8.16 -0.88 8.09
C ILE A 120 7.91 -2.17 7.32
N VAL A 121 8.06 -2.14 6.00
CA VAL A 121 7.85 -3.32 5.18
C VAL A 121 8.77 -4.44 5.62
N GLN A 122 10.05 -4.12 5.85
CA GLN A 122 10.99 -5.12 6.28
C GLN A 122 10.64 -5.71 7.62
N MET A 123 10.28 -4.86 8.56
CA MET A 123 9.93 -5.32 9.87
C MET A 123 8.73 -6.23 9.84
N GLU A 124 7.74 -5.85 9.05
CA GLU A 124 6.52 -6.64 8.98
C GLU A 124 6.77 -7.98 8.30
N GLU A 125 7.66 -8.01 7.32
CA GLU A 125 8.00 -9.28 6.70
C GLU A 125 8.69 -10.20 7.66
N ILE A 126 9.61 -9.67 8.46
CA ILE A 126 10.30 -10.46 9.43
C ILE A 126 9.32 -11.02 10.45
N GLU A 127 8.38 -10.20 10.89
CA GLU A 127 7.39 -10.64 11.85
C GLU A 127 6.53 -11.75 11.27
N ARG A 128 6.13 -11.63 10.01
CA ARG A 128 5.33 -12.66 9.38
C ARG A 128 6.10 -13.96 9.25
N GLU A 129 7.38 -13.88 8.95
CA GLU A 129 8.19 -15.07 8.84
C GLU A 129 8.32 -15.77 10.17
N LEU A 130 8.54 -15.01 11.23
CA LEU A 130 8.68 -15.59 12.53
C LEU A 130 7.39 -16.22 13.02
N LEU A 131 6.29 -15.52 12.82
CA LEU A 131 5.02 -16.04 13.27
C LEU A 131 4.53 -17.18 12.41
N GLY A 132 4.85 -17.14 11.16
CA GLY A 132 4.41 -18.18 10.27
C GLY A 132 5.12 -19.48 10.49
N ASP A 133 6.34 -19.43 10.98
CA ASP A 133 7.06 -20.60 11.18
C ASP A 133 6.65 -21.32 12.37
N GLU A 134 6.31 -20.63 13.38
CA GLU A 134 6.01 -21.19 14.53
C GLU A 134 5.03 -22.18 14.64
N PRO A 135 4.05 -22.05 14.25
CA PRO A 135 3.05 -22.95 14.42
C PRO A 135 3.33 -24.28 14.00
N ASP A 136 3.74 -24.32 13.33
CA ASP A 136 3.80 -25.40 12.83
C ASP A 136 4.08 -26.38 13.50
N HIS A 137 4.34 -26.32 13.84
CA HIS A 137 4.53 -27.20 14.36
C HIS A 137 4.16 -27.55 15.22
N SER A 138 4.05 -26.99 15.19
CA SER A 138 3.70 -27.29 16.04
C SER A 138 3.18 -27.94 16.05
#